data_ce194bca8c74fb3119e0402fcd4a8f8f
#
_entry.id   ce194bca8c74fb3119e0402fcd4a8f8f
#
_cell.length_a   1.000
_cell.length_b   1.000
_cell.length_c   1.000
_cell.angle_alpha   90.00
_cell.angle_beta   90.00
_cell.angle_gamma   90.00
#
_symmetry.space_group_name_H-M   'P 1'
#
loop_
_entity.id
_entity.type
_entity.pdbx_description
1 polymer ?
#
loop_
_entity_poly.entity_id
_entity_poly.type
_entity_poly.pdbx_seq_one_letter_code
_entity_poly.pdbx_strand_id
1 'polypeptide(L)'
;MSSVHAMQQKETLQKRLQHELEQYQKTQKDYQKYINGRQQLDAQLSENTLVMDELGRLETAANVYKMIGPVLVKQDLDEAKQNVQKRIDYINGELKRHDGLLQNLEKKQDEHKETLANLQKHYQQAQQAQAKVNSR
;
A
#
# COMPACT_ATOMS: atom_id res chain seq x y z
N MET A 1 -40.66 13.00 22.00
CA MET A 1 -40.11 13.47 20.73
C MET A 1 -38.61 13.68 20.76
N SER A 2 -38.06 14.40 21.74
CA SER A 2 -36.61 14.64 21.81
C SER A 2 -35.79 13.36 22.05
N SER A 3 -36.32 12.37 22.81
CA SER A 3 -35.61 11.09 23.02
C SER A 3 -35.56 10.24 21.74
N VAL A 4 -36.63 10.22 20.93
CA VAL A 4 -36.68 9.52 19.65
C VAL A 4 -35.69 10.15 18.67
N HIS A 5 -35.65 11.48 18.60
CA HIS A 5 -34.70 12.22 17.76
C HIS A 5 -33.25 11.93 18.18
N ALA A 6 -32.97 11.95 19.47
CA ALA A 6 -31.63 11.65 20.00
C ALA A 6 -31.20 10.21 19.69
N MET A 7 -32.13 9.25 19.80
CA MET A 7 -31.89 7.85 19.44
C MET A 7 -31.59 7.67 17.95
N GLN A 8 -32.36 8.31 17.07
CA GLN A 8 -32.17 8.27 15.64
C GLN A 8 -30.82 8.87 15.24
N GLN A 9 -30.44 10.01 15.84
CA GLN A 9 -29.16 10.66 15.63
C GLN A 9 -28.01 9.75 16.05
N LYS A 10 -28.13 9.10 17.20
CA LYS A 10 -27.16 8.14 17.74
C LYS A 10 -26.98 6.94 16.82
N GLU A 11 -28.09 6.36 16.32
CA GLU A 11 -28.05 5.24 15.37
C GLU A 11 -27.37 5.62 14.04
N THR A 12 -27.69 6.81 13.52
CA THR A 12 -27.07 7.32 12.29
C THR A 12 -25.56 7.47 12.46
N LEU A 13 -25.13 8.06 13.58
CA LEU A 13 -23.71 8.22 13.90
C LEU A 13 -23.01 6.87 14.07
N GLN A 14 -23.66 5.91 14.69
CA GLN A 14 -23.13 4.57 14.89
C GLN A 14 -22.90 3.86 13.55
N LYS A 15 -23.84 3.96 12.62
CA LYS A 15 -23.69 3.41 11.27
C LYS A 15 -22.55 4.08 10.49
N ARG A 16 -22.43 5.40 10.61
CA ARG A 16 -21.34 6.15 10.00
C ARG A 16 -19.99 5.76 10.57
N LEU A 17 -19.90 5.60 11.89
CA LEU A 17 -18.70 5.12 12.58
C LEU A 17 -18.28 3.75 12.06
N GLN A 18 -19.23 2.82 11.96
CA GLN A 18 -18.98 1.47 11.49
C GLN A 18 -18.46 1.49 10.04
N HIS A 19 -19.11 2.25 9.17
CA HIS A 19 -18.70 2.38 7.77
C HIS A 19 -17.29 2.97 7.66
N GLU A 20 -17.01 4.04 8.39
CA GLU A 20 -15.71 4.71 8.38
C GLU A 20 -14.60 3.80 8.92
N LEU A 21 -14.90 3.03 9.98
CA LEU A 21 -13.97 2.06 10.53
C LEU A 21 -13.61 0.98 9.50
N GLU A 22 -14.59 0.48 8.75
CA GLU A 22 -14.38 -0.48 7.67
C GLU A 22 -13.49 0.10 6.57
N GLN A 23 -13.72 1.35 6.17
CA GLN A 23 -12.90 2.03 5.19
C GLN A 23 -11.46 2.23 5.67
N TYR A 24 -11.30 2.60 6.93
CA TYR A 24 -9.99 2.74 7.55
C TYR A 24 -9.23 1.42 7.56
N GLN A 25 -9.87 0.34 7.97
CA GLN A 25 -9.27 -1.00 8.00
C GLN A 25 -8.87 -1.47 6.60
N LYS A 26 -9.72 -1.22 5.60
CA LYS A 26 -9.41 -1.53 4.20
C LYS A 26 -8.17 -0.77 3.73
N THR A 27 -8.11 0.52 4.03
CA THR A 27 -6.96 1.37 3.67
C THR A 27 -5.67 0.87 4.33
N GLN A 28 -5.73 0.43 5.59
CA GLN A 28 -4.59 -0.18 6.28
C GLN A 28 -4.12 -1.46 5.61
N LYS A 29 -5.05 -2.32 5.18
CA LYS A 29 -4.72 -3.56 4.45
C LYS A 29 -4.05 -3.26 3.11
N ASP A 30 -4.59 -2.29 2.37
CA ASP A 30 -4.03 -1.87 1.09
C ASP A 30 -2.62 -1.29 1.29
N TYR A 31 -2.43 -0.46 2.30
CA TYR A 31 -1.13 0.09 2.66
C TYR A 31 -0.11 -1.02 2.93
N GLN A 32 -0.47 -2.00 3.75
CA GLN A 32 0.41 -3.13 4.07
C GLN A 32 0.75 -3.96 2.83
N LYS A 33 -0.22 -4.17 1.94
CA LYS A 33 -0.02 -4.87 0.67
C LYS A 33 1.03 -4.17 -0.20
N TYR A 34 0.94 -2.84 -0.34
CA TYR A 34 1.90 -2.07 -1.14
C TYR A 34 3.27 -1.95 -0.46
N ILE A 35 3.34 -1.92 0.87
CA ILE A 35 4.61 -2.01 1.61
C ILE A 35 5.30 -3.34 1.30
N ASN A 36 4.57 -4.45 1.37
CA ASN A 36 5.10 -5.78 1.07
C ASN A 36 5.56 -5.88 -0.40
N GLY A 37 4.76 -5.35 -1.32
CA GLY A 37 5.12 -5.29 -2.73
C GLY A 37 6.39 -4.47 -2.98
N ARG A 38 6.53 -3.35 -2.29
CA ARG A 38 7.72 -2.50 -2.38
C ARG A 38 8.96 -3.20 -1.87
N GLN A 39 8.87 -3.95 -0.78
CA GLN A 39 9.98 -4.76 -0.24
C GLN A 39 10.45 -5.81 -1.24
N GLN A 40 9.51 -6.48 -1.92
CA GLN A 40 9.84 -7.44 -2.98
C GLN A 40 10.55 -6.78 -4.16
N LEU A 41 10.08 -5.61 -4.57
CA LEU A 41 10.71 -4.83 -5.65
C LEU A 41 12.12 -4.38 -5.26
N ASP A 42 12.33 -3.95 -4.03
CA ASP A 42 13.68 -3.59 -3.53
C ASP A 42 14.62 -4.78 -3.57
N ALA A 43 14.16 -5.97 -3.17
CA ALA A 43 14.95 -7.19 -3.23
C ALA A 43 15.30 -7.55 -4.68
N GLN A 44 14.34 -7.47 -5.61
CA GLN A 44 14.56 -7.70 -7.03
C GLN A 44 15.53 -6.69 -7.64
N LEU A 45 15.43 -5.43 -7.23
CA LEU A 45 16.36 -4.38 -7.68
C LEU A 45 17.79 -4.70 -7.24
N SER A 46 17.98 -5.09 -5.99
CA SER A 46 19.28 -5.47 -5.45
C SER A 46 19.87 -6.66 -6.20
N GLU A 47 19.08 -7.70 -6.46
CA GLU A 47 19.49 -8.87 -7.23
C GLU A 47 19.91 -8.51 -8.65
N ASN A 48 19.09 -7.71 -9.34
CA ASN A 48 19.39 -7.30 -10.72
C ASN A 48 20.59 -6.37 -10.79
N THR A 49 20.76 -5.47 -9.83
CA THR A 49 21.92 -4.59 -9.73
C THR A 49 23.20 -5.40 -9.55
N LEU A 50 23.15 -6.43 -8.70
CA LEU A 50 24.29 -7.34 -8.48
C LEU A 50 24.66 -8.08 -9.76
N VAL A 51 23.66 -8.60 -10.48
CA VAL A 51 23.86 -9.27 -11.77
C VAL A 51 24.47 -8.31 -12.79
N MET A 52 23.98 -7.06 -12.85
CA MET A 52 24.54 -6.05 -13.76
C MET A 52 26.01 -5.77 -13.44
N ASP A 53 26.35 -5.64 -12.17
CA ASP A 53 27.76 -5.43 -11.73
C ASP A 53 28.64 -6.61 -12.15
N GLU A 54 28.17 -7.84 -11.96
CA GLU A 54 28.89 -9.05 -12.39
C GLU A 54 29.07 -9.10 -13.90
N LEU A 55 28.02 -8.79 -14.67
CA LEU A 55 28.12 -8.72 -16.14
C LEU A 55 29.10 -7.64 -16.59
N GLY A 56 29.15 -6.51 -15.87
CA GLY A 56 30.06 -5.42 -16.16
C GLY A 56 31.54 -5.75 -15.95
N ARG A 57 31.83 -6.77 -15.13
CA ARG A 57 33.20 -7.23 -14.85
C ARG A 57 33.68 -8.31 -15.82
N LEU A 58 32.78 -8.85 -16.64
CA LEU A 58 33.13 -9.90 -17.60
C LEU A 58 33.88 -9.32 -18.79
N GLU A 59 34.85 -10.09 -19.30
CA GLU A 59 35.53 -9.79 -20.54
C GLU A 59 34.57 -9.99 -21.72
N THR A 60 34.81 -9.27 -22.82
CA THR A 60 33.96 -9.32 -24.04
C THR A 60 33.84 -10.72 -24.63
N ALA A 61 34.82 -11.58 -24.41
CA ALA A 61 34.83 -12.98 -24.88
C ALA A 61 34.17 -13.96 -23.94
N ALA A 62 33.67 -13.51 -22.77
CA ALA A 62 33.05 -14.36 -21.78
C ALA A 62 31.73 -14.94 -22.33
N ASN A 63 31.46 -16.19 -21.95
CA ASN A 63 30.20 -16.86 -22.29
C ASN A 63 29.16 -16.60 -21.19
N VAL A 64 27.98 -16.11 -21.60
CA VAL A 64 26.84 -15.88 -20.73
C VAL A 64 25.71 -16.83 -21.15
N TYR A 65 25.05 -17.42 -20.18
CA TYR A 65 23.94 -18.33 -20.40
C TYR A 65 22.72 -17.87 -19.64
N LYS A 66 21.55 -17.98 -20.28
CA LYS A 66 20.25 -17.72 -19.70
C LYS A 66 19.53 -19.03 -19.41
N MET A 67 18.94 -19.15 -18.25
CA MET A 67 18.13 -20.31 -17.88
C MET A 67 16.70 -20.12 -18.37
N ILE A 68 16.27 -21.02 -19.25
CA ILE A 68 14.88 -21.08 -19.73
C ILE A 68 14.33 -22.47 -19.35
N GLY A 69 13.53 -22.53 -18.27
CA GLY A 69 13.15 -23.83 -17.68
C GLY A 69 14.40 -24.59 -17.26
N PRO A 70 14.53 -25.89 -17.63
CA PRO A 70 15.71 -26.70 -17.29
C PRO A 70 16.88 -26.53 -18.27
N VAL A 71 16.79 -25.62 -19.26
CA VAL A 71 17.75 -25.49 -20.35
C VAL A 71 18.56 -24.20 -20.21
N LEU A 72 19.90 -24.31 -20.40
CA LEU A 72 20.79 -23.17 -20.49
C LEU A 72 20.93 -22.78 -21.95
N VAL A 73 20.61 -21.54 -22.28
CA VAL A 73 20.72 -20.97 -23.63
C VAL A 73 21.81 -19.91 -23.63
N LYS A 74 22.76 -20.05 -24.58
CA LYS A 74 23.83 -19.06 -24.74
C LYS A 74 23.26 -17.71 -25.14
N GLN A 75 23.72 -16.68 -24.47
CA GLN A 75 23.29 -15.31 -24.71
C GLN A 75 24.51 -14.41 -24.93
N ASP A 76 24.38 -13.46 -25.84
CA ASP A 76 25.38 -12.43 -26.04
C ASP A 76 25.48 -11.54 -24.80
N LEU A 77 26.73 -11.13 -24.44
CA LEU A 77 26.97 -10.33 -23.26
C LEU A 77 26.22 -8.99 -23.27
N ASP A 78 26.24 -8.32 -24.44
CA ASP A 78 25.55 -7.04 -24.60
C ASP A 78 24.03 -7.18 -24.49
N GLU A 79 23.47 -8.25 -25.07
CA GLU A 79 22.05 -8.57 -24.89
C GLU A 79 21.70 -8.85 -23.42
N ALA A 80 22.57 -9.61 -22.71
CA ALA A 80 22.38 -9.88 -21.29
C ALA A 80 22.34 -8.59 -20.48
N LYS A 81 23.26 -7.68 -20.72
CA LYS A 81 23.31 -6.36 -20.06
C LYS A 81 22.05 -5.54 -20.37
N GLN A 82 21.61 -5.50 -21.61
CA GLN A 82 20.40 -4.79 -22.02
C GLN A 82 19.15 -5.36 -21.33
N ASN A 83 19.03 -6.68 -21.27
CA ASN A 83 17.91 -7.35 -20.63
C ASN A 83 17.84 -7.05 -19.13
N VAL A 84 18.98 -7.08 -18.45
CA VAL A 84 19.05 -6.74 -17.03
C VAL A 84 18.74 -5.26 -16.82
N GLN A 85 19.24 -4.38 -17.66
CA GLN A 85 18.96 -2.95 -17.58
C GLN A 85 17.46 -2.66 -17.74
N LYS A 86 16.79 -3.32 -18.67
CA LYS A 86 15.34 -3.19 -18.86
C LYS A 86 14.58 -3.60 -17.62
N ARG A 87 15.00 -4.68 -16.94
CA ARG A 87 14.39 -5.12 -15.68
C ARG A 87 14.59 -4.09 -14.58
N ILE A 88 15.80 -3.55 -14.45
CA ILE A 88 16.13 -2.49 -13.48
C ILE A 88 15.24 -1.27 -13.71
N ASP A 89 15.11 -0.83 -14.96
CA ASP A 89 14.28 0.32 -15.32
C ASP A 89 12.81 0.08 -14.98
N TYR A 90 12.30 -1.11 -15.29
CA TYR A 90 10.94 -1.52 -14.95
C TYR A 90 10.72 -1.51 -13.43
N ILE A 91 11.64 -2.09 -12.66
CA ILE A 91 11.55 -2.14 -11.20
C ILE A 91 11.57 -0.72 -10.61
N ASN A 92 12.45 0.15 -11.11
CA ASN A 92 12.50 1.55 -10.67
C ASN A 92 11.20 2.29 -10.95
N GLY A 93 10.58 2.06 -12.10
CA GLY A 93 9.27 2.60 -12.43
C GLY A 93 8.17 2.11 -11.48
N GLU A 94 8.18 0.82 -11.17
CA GLU A 94 7.23 0.21 -10.22
C GLU A 94 7.44 0.71 -8.78
N LEU A 95 8.68 0.90 -8.35
CA LEU A 95 9.00 1.49 -7.05
C LEU A 95 8.43 2.90 -6.93
N LYS A 96 8.60 3.70 -7.97
CA LYS A 96 8.05 5.06 -8.05
C LYS A 96 6.52 5.05 -7.95
N ARG A 97 5.88 4.13 -8.67
CA ARG A 97 4.43 3.95 -8.63
C ARG A 97 3.96 3.55 -7.23
N HIS A 98 4.64 2.62 -6.58
CA HIS A 98 4.33 2.19 -5.21
C HIS A 98 4.51 3.35 -4.21
N ASP A 99 5.56 4.14 -4.34
CA ASP A 99 5.77 5.30 -3.47
C ASP A 99 4.62 6.32 -3.57
N GLY A 100 4.14 6.59 -4.79
CA GLY A 100 2.98 7.43 -5.01
C GLY A 100 1.70 6.87 -4.38
N LEU A 101 1.45 5.57 -4.56
CA LEU A 101 0.31 4.89 -3.96
C LEU A 101 0.37 4.90 -2.42
N LEU A 102 1.55 4.67 -1.85
CA LEU A 102 1.75 4.70 -0.40
C LEU A 102 1.49 6.10 0.18
N GLN A 103 1.95 7.16 -0.48
CA GLN A 103 1.66 8.53 -0.07
C GLN A 103 0.15 8.81 -0.07
N ASN A 104 -0.55 8.38 -1.11
CA ASN A 104 -2.01 8.55 -1.20
C ASN A 104 -2.74 7.78 -0.11
N LEU A 105 -2.29 6.56 0.19
CA LEU A 105 -2.88 5.74 1.24
C LEU A 105 -2.60 6.31 2.64
N GLU A 106 -1.43 6.88 2.88
CA GLU A 106 -1.13 7.60 4.13
C GLU A 106 -2.08 8.77 4.34
N LYS A 107 -2.31 9.57 3.30
CA LYS A 107 -3.30 10.66 3.33
C LYS A 107 -4.68 10.16 3.67
N LYS A 108 -5.13 9.10 3.01
CA LYS A 108 -6.45 8.49 3.27
C LYS A 108 -6.56 7.97 4.70
N GLN A 109 -5.51 7.34 5.22
CA GLN A 109 -5.48 6.89 6.61
C GLN A 109 -5.66 8.06 7.58
N ASP A 110 -4.96 9.16 7.35
CA ASP A 110 -5.04 10.34 8.20
C ASP A 110 -6.43 10.98 8.12
N GLU A 111 -7.02 11.06 6.93
CA GLU A 111 -8.39 11.55 6.72
C GLU A 111 -9.41 10.67 7.44
N HIS A 112 -9.28 9.34 7.34
CA HIS A 112 -10.16 8.41 8.04
C HIS A 112 -10.01 8.50 9.56
N LYS A 113 -8.79 8.64 10.08
CA LYS A 113 -8.54 8.84 11.51
C LYS A 113 -9.24 10.10 12.03
N GLU A 114 -9.11 11.21 11.30
CA GLU A 114 -9.74 12.47 11.65
C GLU A 114 -11.26 12.35 11.62
N THR A 115 -11.81 11.75 10.59
CA THR A 115 -13.25 11.51 10.46
C THR A 115 -13.76 10.62 11.59
N LEU A 116 -13.04 9.55 11.93
CA LEU A 116 -13.38 8.67 13.05
C LEU A 116 -13.38 9.42 14.38
N ALA A 117 -12.37 10.25 14.63
CA ALA A 117 -12.28 11.04 15.84
C ALA A 117 -13.47 12.00 15.97
N ASN A 118 -13.84 12.68 14.88
CA ASN A 118 -14.98 13.58 14.84
C ASN A 118 -16.30 12.86 15.04
N LEU A 119 -16.49 11.70 14.42
CA LEU A 119 -17.69 10.88 14.56
C LEU A 119 -17.81 10.34 15.99
N GLN A 120 -16.74 9.91 16.62
CA GLN A 120 -16.72 9.47 18.02
C GLN A 120 -17.12 10.60 18.95
N LYS A 121 -16.60 11.81 18.72
CA LYS A 121 -16.95 13.00 19.50
C LYS A 121 -18.45 13.30 19.40
N HIS A 122 -18.98 13.31 18.19
CA HIS A 122 -20.41 13.52 17.96
C HIS A 122 -21.28 12.43 18.57
N TYR A 123 -20.83 11.16 18.47
CA TYR A 123 -21.52 10.04 19.10
C TYR A 123 -21.59 10.18 20.62
N GLN A 124 -20.50 10.55 21.27
CA GLN A 124 -20.46 10.80 22.71
C GLN A 124 -21.39 11.95 23.10
N GLN A 125 -21.41 13.04 22.32
CA GLN A 125 -22.33 14.15 22.55
C GLN A 125 -23.80 13.71 22.43
N ALA A 126 -24.12 12.92 21.41
CA ALA A 126 -25.46 12.36 21.21
C ALA A 126 -25.85 11.43 22.33
N GLN A 127 -24.92 10.62 22.84
CA GLN A 127 -25.12 9.72 23.98
C GLN A 127 -25.41 10.50 25.25
N GLN A 128 -24.68 11.58 25.52
CA GLN A 128 -24.90 12.48 26.64
C GLN A 128 -26.26 13.18 26.54
N ALA A 129 -26.63 13.64 25.36
CA ALA A 129 -27.94 14.25 25.12
C ALA A 129 -29.08 13.27 25.38
N GLN A 130 -28.95 12.02 24.95
CA GLN A 130 -29.91 10.94 25.21
C GLN A 130 -30.01 10.66 26.72
N ALA A 131 -28.89 10.56 27.42
CA ALA A 131 -28.86 10.35 28.88
C ALA A 131 -29.56 11.48 29.65
N LYS A 132 -29.35 12.74 29.24
CA LYS A 132 -30.05 13.88 29.83
C LYS A 132 -31.56 13.81 29.64
N VAL A 133 -32.01 13.42 28.46
CA VAL A 133 -33.45 13.23 28.15
C VAL A 133 -34.03 12.10 28.99
N ASN A 134 -33.32 10.99 29.13
CA ASN A 134 -33.78 9.83 29.88
C ASN A 134 -33.79 10.06 31.40
N SER A 135 -32.95 10.97 31.92
CA SER A 135 -32.91 11.29 33.34
C SER A 135 -34.00 12.27 33.79
N ARG A 136 -34.78 12.81 32.89
CA ARG A 136 -35.93 13.68 33.16
C ARG A 136 -37.21 12.84 33.16
#